data_5e431fdf20864cdae3a15526b0e5d01a
#
_entry.id   5e431fdf20864cdae3a15526b0e5d01a
#
_cell.length_a   1.000
_cell.length_b   1.000
_cell.length_c   1.000
_cell.angle_alpha   90.00
_cell.angle_beta   90.00
_cell.angle_gamma   90.00
#
_symmetry.space_group_name_H-M   'P 1'
#
loop_
_entity.id
_entity.type
_entity.pdbx_description
1 polymer ?
#
loop_
_entity_poly.entity_id
_entity_poly.type
_entity_poly.pdbx_seq_one_letter_code
_entity_poly.pdbx_strand_id
1 'polypeptide(L)'
;MSLFTRESTGLVREVGPLKALLTSMGYNGFLVVPFVYLTGLYLYGGGEAAIIALFASWLMFIPGVFMWYLITRQYPRTGGDYVYFSRLNPPMGFAAWFNFTVGEMLYDAVLVYFAVGQLGMVMKVLGNPWAGLILKPEYEFAVAVALVAVLILVNVASARAGLTMFMVISAVALSTFIASAVYVAALSHSVVKSALGSVYSEALTYAGKATPMGGLYGVLGMSAFTTAVWAYVNFPATIGGEIRRDRVTAILGVLGMFIMGGLFFTAFIASFIHAFGFSFYVGAGYMNANGVDNGYILINPGADLALLRTPIAVALAYSSVLWYIAPVTGVIIQVSRYLLAFSMDRVLPEFFSYVHPRTHSPIAAHLFDLAVTVTLMYILALTPFSAALSYAIDLDALILLVFTFIVAVLLALVMYIRGVVKLNANRPLLTALTAIYLVFLLVFAYYWLTQPQYYLSITGNPIQLLAESAVIFVAGLLVFALASYIRGRQGIPLSLVYEEIPPE
;
A
#
# COMPACT_ATOMS: atom_id res chain seq x y z
N MET A 1 18.71 18.14 -31.17
CA MET A 1 17.94 16.87 -31.25
C MET A 1 17.30 16.65 -29.88
N SER A 2 16.00 16.43 -29.80
CA SER A 2 15.36 16.13 -28.50
C SER A 2 15.93 14.83 -27.96
N LEU A 3 16.34 14.79 -26.67
CA LEU A 3 16.80 13.59 -25.98
C LEU A 3 15.66 12.59 -25.74
N PHE A 4 14.42 13.07 -25.81
CA PHE A 4 13.23 12.23 -25.64
C PHE A 4 12.66 11.83 -27.00
N THR A 5 12.17 10.59 -27.08
CA THR A 5 11.56 10.03 -28.30
C THR A 5 10.19 10.62 -28.59
N ARG A 6 9.60 11.37 -27.63
CA ARG A 6 8.28 11.98 -27.70
C ARG A 6 8.27 13.38 -27.13
N GLU A 7 7.44 14.24 -27.71
CA GLU A 7 7.15 15.57 -27.17
C GLU A 7 6.21 15.53 -25.95
N SER A 8 5.39 14.47 -25.83
CA SER A 8 4.48 14.24 -24.68
C SER A 8 4.31 12.76 -24.40
N THR A 9 3.87 12.43 -23.16
CA THR A 9 3.57 11.04 -22.74
C THR A 9 2.35 10.47 -23.45
N GLY A 10 1.45 11.31 -23.94
CA GLY A 10 0.16 10.91 -24.51
C GLY A 10 -0.93 10.61 -23.45
N LEU A 11 -0.62 10.78 -22.15
CA LEU A 11 -1.61 10.70 -21.07
C LEU A 11 -2.40 12.01 -20.98
N VAL A 12 -3.67 11.91 -20.55
CA VAL A 12 -4.60 13.04 -20.50
C VAL A 12 -4.78 13.54 -19.08
N ARG A 13 -4.69 14.88 -18.90
CA ARG A 13 -4.90 15.54 -17.59
C ARG A 13 -6.37 15.70 -17.24
N GLU A 14 -6.97 14.68 -16.67
CA GLU A 14 -8.38 14.70 -16.30
C GLU A 14 -8.67 14.47 -14.82
N VAL A 15 -7.64 14.24 -14.00
CA VAL A 15 -7.79 14.04 -12.56
C VAL A 15 -7.98 15.38 -11.87
N GLY A 16 -9.24 15.71 -11.58
CA GLY A 16 -9.63 16.89 -10.78
C GLY A 16 -9.65 16.60 -9.27
N PRO A 17 -10.03 17.60 -8.44
CA PRO A 17 -9.89 17.53 -6.97
C PRO A 17 -10.56 16.32 -6.33
N LEU A 18 -11.83 16.06 -6.65
CA LEU A 18 -12.57 14.94 -6.07
C LEU A 18 -11.99 13.59 -6.50
N LYS A 19 -11.62 13.45 -7.79
CA LYS A 19 -11.00 12.22 -8.31
C LYS A 19 -9.65 11.99 -7.65
N ALA A 20 -8.84 13.04 -7.47
CA ALA A 20 -7.55 12.95 -6.77
C ALA A 20 -7.72 12.51 -5.30
N LEU A 21 -8.69 13.07 -4.58
CA LEU A 21 -8.99 12.68 -3.21
C LEU A 21 -9.42 11.21 -3.11
N LEU A 22 -10.43 10.80 -3.88
CA LEU A 22 -10.98 9.45 -3.80
C LEU A 22 -9.99 8.37 -4.23
N THR A 23 -9.24 8.60 -5.31
CA THR A 23 -8.23 7.65 -5.77
C THR A 23 -7.05 7.55 -4.79
N SER A 24 -6.60 8.66 -4.22
CA SER A 24 -5.56 8.64 -3.19
C SER A 24 -6.03 7.93 -1.92
N MET A 25 -7.29 8.11 -1.51
CA MET A 25 -7.87 7.39 -0.38
C MET A 25 -8.05 5.90 -0.67
N GLY A 26 -8.43 5.54 -1.89
CA GLY A 26 -8.60 4.15 -2.30
C GLY A 26 -7.28 3.40 -2.43
N TYR A 27 -6.22 4.08 -2.84
CA TYR A 27 -4.87 3.51 -2.93
C TYR A 27 -4.23 3.36 -1.55
N ASN A 28 -4.49 4.29 -0.64
CA ASN A 28 -3.89 4.27 0.69
C ASN A 28 -4.35 3.05 1.49
N GLY A 29 -3.44 2.44 2.22
CA GLY A 29 -3.67 1.20 2.96
C GLY A 29 -4.67 1.28 4.12
N PHE A 30 -5.26 2.43 4.45
CA PHE A 30 -6.15 2.54 5.61
C PHE A 30 -7.42 1.67 5.52
N LEU A 31 -7.81 1.23 4.33
CA LEU A 31 -8.90 0.29 4.14
C LEU A 31 -8.53 -1.15 4.56
N VAL A 32 -7.26 -1.54 4.39
CA VAL A 32 -6.75 -2.90 4.65
C VAL A 32 -6.12 -3.00 6.03
N VAL A 33 -5.37 -2.00 6.46
CA VAL A 33 -4.55 -2.00 7.68
C VAL A 33 -5.32 -2.15 9.01
N PRO A 34 -6.65 -1.92 9.14
CA PRO A 34 -7.36 -2.23 10.37
C PRO A 34 -7.13 -3.65 10.88
N PHE A 35 -7.12 -4.61 9.99
CA PHE A 35 -6.77 -6.00 10.31
C PHE A 35 -5.37 -6.11 10.93
N VAL A 36 -4.35 -5.49 10.31
CA VAL A 36 -2.95 -5.51 10.79
C VAL A 36 -2.84 -4.80 12.15
N TYR A 37 -3.50 -3.65 12.30
CA TYR A 37 -3.49 -2.89 13.55
C TYR A 37 -4.13 -3.67 14.71
N LEU A 38 -5.30 -4.27 14.48
CA LEU A 38 -5.99 -5.07 15.50
C LEU A 38 -5.18 -6.30 15.89
N THR A 39 -4.43 -6.91 14.94
CA THR A 39 -3.50 -8.00 15.24
C THR A 39 -2.39 -7.56 16.20
N GLY A 40 -1.87 -6.35 16.11
CA GLY A 40 -0.80 -5.85 16.96
C GLY A 40 -1.19 -5.62 18.42
N LEU A 41 -2.48 -5.58 18.74
CA LEU A 41 -2.96 -5.24 20.09
C LEU A 41 -2.45 -6.17 21.20
N TYR A 42 -2.31 -7.47 20.92
CA TYR A 42 -1.81 -8.41 21.92
C TYR A 42 -0.32 -8.24 22.25
N LEU A 43 0.42 -7.51 21.43
CA LEU A 43 1.86 -7.26 21.59
C LEU A 43 2.13 -5.91 22.25
N TYR A 44 1.57 -4.83 21.70
CA TYR A 44 1.92 -3.46 22.03
C TYR A 44 0.72 -2.61 22.49
N GLY A 45 -0.49 -3.20 22.54
CA GLY A 45 -1.70 -2.48 22.88
C GLY A 45 -1.90 -2.23 24.38
N GLY A 46 -0.89 -2.46 25.23
CA GLY A 46 -1.02 -2.37 26.69
C GLY A 46 -1.46 -1.00 27.20
N GLY A 47 -2.49 -0.97 28.06
CA GLY A 47 -3.05 0.26 28.60
C GLY A 47 -3.63 1.16 27.50
N GLU A 48 -3.23 2.44 27.48
CA GLU A 48 -3.70 3.45 26.51
C GLU A 48 -2.87 3.46 25.22
N ALA A 49 -1.83 2.61 25.12
CA ALA A 49 -0.88 2.64 24.00
C ALA A 49 -1.58 2.46 22.64
N ALA A 50 -2.57 1.59 22.57
CA ALA A 50 -3.33 1.35 21.33
C ALA A 50 -4.06 2.61 20.82
N ILE A 51 -4.65 3.40 21.69
CA ILE A 51 -5.37 4.63 21.30
C ILE A 51 -4.39 5.76 21.01
N ILE A 52 -3.38 5.93 21.87
CA ILE A 52 -2.36 6.98 21.69
C ILE A 52 -1.60 6.77 20.37
N ALA A 53 -1.30 5.51 20.00
CA ALA A 53 -0.58 5.20 18.78
C ALA A 53 -1.32 5.61 17.50
N LEU A 54 -2.66 5.56 17.47
CA LEU A 54 -3.45 6.02 16.32
C LEU A 54 -3.16 7.50 16.01
N PHE A 55 -3.18 8.34 17.05
CA PHE A 55 -2.90 9.76 16.90
C PHE A 55 -1.41 10.04 16.75
N ALA A 56 -0.55 9.35 17.51
CA ALA A 56 0.90 9.51 17.44
C ALA A 56 1.41 9.21 16.03
N SER A 57 1.03 8.06 15.46
CA SER A 57 1.45 7.69 14.11
C SER A 57 0.99 8.72 13.07
N TRP A 58 -0.22 9.20 13.17
CA TRP A 58 -0.75 10.23 12.29
C TRP A 58 0.09 11.51 12.35
N LEU A 59 0.41 12.00 13.57
CA LEU A 59 1.27 13.18 13.74
C LEU A 59 2.69 12.96 13.24
N MET A 60 3.25 11.77 13.46
CA MET A 60 4.62 11.43 13.07
C MET A 60 4.83 11.47 11.55
N PHE A 61 3.79 11.22 10.75
CA PHE A 61 3.88 11.27 9.29
C PHE A 61 3.67 12.65 8.66
N ILE A 62 3.25 13.65 9.42
CA ILE A 62 3.03 15.02 8.89
C ILE A 62 4.22 15.55 8.08
N PRO A 63 5.48 15.42 8.53
CA PRO A 63 6.62 15.92 7.75
C PRO A 63 6.73 15.24 6.38
N GLY A 64 6.51 13.93 6.31
CA GLY A 64 6.51 13.17 5.06
C GLY A 64 5.39 13.60 4.13
N VAL A 65 4.20 13.83 4.66
CA VAL A 65 3.04 14.30 3.89
C VAL A 65 3.32 15.67 3.23
N PHE A 66 3.95 16.60 3.94
CA PHE A 66 4.37 17.87 3.36
C PHE A 66 5.44 17.70 2.28
N MET A 67 6.39 16.78 2.46
CA MET A 67 7.37 16.46 1.43
C MET A 67 6.69 15.95 0.16
N TRP A 68 5.77 14.99 0.26
CA TRP A 68 5.03 14.45 -0.88
C TRP A 68 4.13 15.48 -1.55
N TYR A 69 3.49 16.35 -0.76
CA TYR A 69 2.71 17.47 -1.30
C TYR A 69 3.58 18.41 -2.16
N LEU A 70 4.77 18.74 -1.69
CA LEU A 70 5.70 19.59 -2.43
C LEU A 70 6.17 18.92 -3.74
N ILE A 71 6.49 17.61 -3.69
CA ILE A 71 6.88 16.84 -4.89
C ILE A 71 5.72 16.81 -5.89
N THR A 72 4.51 16.44 -5.47
CA THR A 72 3.31 16.41 -6.33
C THR A 72 3.07 17.75 -7.03
N ARG A 73 3.28 18.85 -6.31
CA ARG A 73 3.04 20.20 -6.85
C ARG A 73 4.14 20.67 -7.79
N GLN A 74 5.40 20.35 -7.50
CA GLN A 74 6.56 20.87 -8.24
C GLN A 74 6.92 20.03 -9.45
N TYR A 75 6.64 18.73 -9.38
CA TYR A 75 6.95 17.75 -10.42
C TYR A 75 5.68 17.02 -10.89
N PRO A 76 4.73 17.76 -11.53
CA PRO A 76 3.49 17.16 -12.05
C PRO A 76 3.82 16.39 -13.33
N ARG A 77 4.48 15.25 -13.18
CA ARG A 77 4.91 14.33 -14.24
C ARG A 77 4.45 12.93 -13.95
N THR A 78 4.30 12.11 -14.97
CA THR A 78 4.09 10.66 -14.82
C THR A 78 5.28 10.05 -14.12
N GLY A 79 5.03 9.29 -13.05
CA GLY A 79 6.08 8.83 -12.15
C GLY A 79 6.85 10.00 -11.49
N GLY A 80 6.15 11.08 -11.10
CA GLY A 80 6.77 12.34 -10.68
C GLY A 80 7.66 12.21 -9.44
N ASP A 81 7.36 11.30 -8.54
CA ASP A 81 8.22 10.93 -7.41
C ASP A 81 9.54 10.28 -7.89
N TYR A 82 9.47 9.28 -8.77
CA TYR A 82 10.65 8.73 -9.43
C TYR A 82 11.43 9.82 -10.17
N VAL A 83 10.75 10.63 -10.98
CA VAL A 83 11.37 11.74 -11.73
C VAL A 83 12.12 12.66 -10.76
N TYR A 84 11.55 12.99 -9.62
CA TYR A 84 12.19 13.82 -8.63
C TYR A 84 13.49 13.17 -8.09
N PHE A 85 13.42 11.97 -7.55
CA PHE A 85 14.56 11.32 -6.89
C PHE A 85 15.66 10.89 -7.88
N SER A 86 15.28 10.49 -9.08
CA SER A 86 16.26 10.14 -10.12
C SER A 86 17.06 11.36 -10.63
N ARG A 87 16.51 12.57 -10.56
CA ARG A 87 17.26 13.81 -10.86
C ARG A 87 18.16 14.24 -9.72
N LEU A 88 17.94 13.76 -8.50
CA LEU A 88 18.88 13.96 -7.40
C LEU A 88 20.13 13.08 -7.56
N ASN A 89 19.94 11.81 -7.87
CA ASN A 89 21.00 10.85 -8.16
C ASN A 89 20.43 9.73 -9.06
N PRO A 90 20.76 9.71 -10.35
CA PRO A 90 20.13 8.80 -11.31
C PRO A 90 20.18 7.32 -10.94
N PRO A 91 21.35 6.70 -10.64
CA PRO A 91 21.38 5.27 -10.32
C PRO A 91 20.65 4.92 -9.03
N MET A 92 20.82 5.74 -7.98
CA MET A 92 20.17 5.48 -6.69
C MET A 92 18.67 5.74 -6.75
N GLY A 93 18.24 6.80 -7.43
CA GLY A 93 16.83 7.11 -7.61
C GLY A 93 16.12 6.06 -8.46
N PHE A 94 16.76 5.58 -9.53
CA PHE A 94 16.22 4.47 -10.31
C PHE A 94 16.13 3.19 -9.49
N ALA A 95 17.20 2.80 -8.78
CA ALA A 95 17.21 1.57 -8.00
C ALA A 95 16.15 1.58 -6.88
N ALA A 96 15.96 2.72 -6.20
CA ALA A 96 14.93 2.86 -5.18
C ALA A 96 13.51 2.68 -5.76
N TRP A 97 13.21 3.28 -6.92
CA TRP A 97 11.89 3.13 -7.54
C TRP A 97 11.71 1.82 -8.30
N PHE A 98 12.78 1.21 -8.79
CA PHE A 98 12.75 -0.16 -9.29
C PHE A 98 12.38 -1.14 -8.17
N ASN A 99 13.04 -1.01 -7.02
CA ASN A 99 12.73 -1.78 -5.81
C ASN A 99 11.27 -1.59 -5.38
N PHE A 100 10.79 -0.35 -5.36
CA PHE A 100 9.39 -0.02 -5.08
C PHE A 100 8.43 -0.66 -6.09
N THR A 101 8.72 -0.57 -7.39
CA THR A 101 7.87 -1.13 -8.44
C THR A 101 7.74 -2.65 -8.34
N VAL A 102 8.84 -3.35 -8.01
CA VAL A 102 8.81 -4.80 -7.77
C VAL A 102 7.98 -5.12 -6.51
N GLY A 103 8.15 -4.35 -5.44
CA GLY A 103 7.32 -4.48 -4.24
C GLY A 103 5.83 -4.27 -4.53
N GLU A 104 5.47 -3.28 -5.35
CA GLU A 104 4.08 -3.04 -5.76
C GLU A 104 3.49 -4.20 -6.57
N MET A 105 4.25 -4.80 -7.48
CA MET A 105 3.80 -6.00 -8.22
C MET A 105 3.56 -7.20 -7.29
N LEU A 106 4.40 -7.38 -6.27
CA LEU A 106 4.22 -8.38 -5.22
C LEU A 106 2.97 -8.09 -4.40
N TYR A 107 2.81 -6.82 -4.00
CA TYR A 107 1.67 -6.37 -3.21
C TYR A 107 0.34 -6.52 -3.96
N ASP A 108 0.34 -6.26 -5.28
CA ASP A 108 -0.83 -6.48 -6.14
C ASP A 108 -1.29 -7.95 -6.13
N ALA A 109 -0.35 -8.88 -6.29
CA ALA A 109 -0.62 -10.31 -6.24
C ALA A 109 -1.22 -10.73 -4.88
N VAL A 110 -0.66 -10.23 -3.77
CA VAL A 110 -1.13 -10.52 -2.40
C VAL A 110 -2.51 -9.93 -2.14
N LEU A 111 -2.74 -8.67 -2.52
CA LEU A 111 -4.02 -8.01 -2.25
C LEU A 111 -5.18 -8.63 -3.02
N VAL A 112 -4.96 -9.01 -4.28
CA VAL A 112 -5.98 -9.72 -5.08
C VAL A 112 -6.31 -11.05 -4.43
N TYR A 113 -5.29 -11.77 -3.97
CA TYR A 113 -5.46 -13.02 -3.25
C TYR A 113 -6.24 -12.83 -1.96
N PHE A 114 -5.88 -11.81 -1.17
CA PHE A 114 -6.62 -11.47 0.04
C PHE A 114 -8.07 -11.04 -0.23
N ALA A 115 -8.35 -10.38 -1.34
CA ALA A 115 -9.72 -10.03 -1.73
C ALA A 115 -10.60 -11.29 -1.92
N VAL A 116 -10.06 -12.31 -2.59
CA VAL A 116 -10.77 -13.59 -2.80
C VAL A 116 -10.87 -14.38 -1.51
N GLY A 117 -9.79 -14.45 -0.72
CA GLY A 117 -9.78 -15.07 0.60
C GLY A 117 -10.77 -14.41 1.56
N GLN A 118 -10.88 -13.06 1.51
CA GLN A 118 -11.89 -12.31 2.27
C GLN A 118 -13.31 -12.70 1.90
N LEU A 119 -13.60 -12.83 0.60
CA LEU A 119 -14.90 -13.32 0.13
C LEU A 119 -15.19 -14.74 0.68
N GLY A 120 -14.23 -15.64 0.53
CA GLY A 120 -14.36 -17.02 1.03
C GLY A 120 -14.55 -17.08 2.55
N MET A 121 -13.85 -16.24 3.31
CA MET A 121 -13.98 -16.17 4.75
C MET A 121 -15.37 -15.67 5.18
N VAL A 122 -15.87 -14.58 4.59
CA VAL A 122 -17.23 -14.07 4.84
C VAL A 122 -18.27 -15.15 4.55
N MET A 123 -18.13 -15.83 3.40
CA MET A 123 -19.02 -16.94 3.02
C MET A 123 -18.95 -18.09 4.02
N LYS A 124 -17.76 -18.45 4.52
CA LYS A 124 -17.55 -19.51 5.52
C LYS A 124 -18.26 -19.17 6.83
N VAL A 125 -18.08 -17.96 7.35
CA VAL A 125 -18.73 -17.46 8.57
C VAL A 125 -20.26 -17.52 8.48
N LEU A 126 -20.79 -17.22 7.30
CA LEU A 126 -22.24 -17.25 7.02
C LEU A 126 -22.78 -18.64 6.73
N GLY A 127 -21.94 -19.68 6.68
CA GLY A 127 -22.32 -21.06 6.39
C GLY A 127 -22.70 -21.29 4.91
N ASN A 128 -22.18 -20.48 4.00
CA ASN A 128 -22.43 -20.63 2.57
C ASN A 128 -21.70 -21.88 2.03
N PRO A 129 -22.40 -22.82 1.34
CA PRO A 129 -21.80 -24.07 0.88
C PRO A 129 -20.67 -23.89 -0.14
N TRP A 130 -20.62 -22.76 -0.85
CA TRP A 130 -19.56 -22.45 -1.83
C TRP A 130 -18.25 -22.00 -1.17
N ALA A 131 -18.26 -21.66 0.12
CA ALA A 131 -17.07 -21.18 0.83
C ALA A 131 -15.90 -22.18 0.73
N GLY A 132 -16.19 -23.47 0.97
CA GLY A 132 -15.19 -24.53 0.87
C GLY A 132 -14.63 -24.76 -0.54
N LEU A 133 -15.33 -24.33 -1.57
CA LEU A 133 -14.84 -24.37 -2.94
C LEU A 133 -13.91 -23.17 -3.22
N ILE A 134 -14.37 -21.95 -2.90
CA ILE A 134 -13.60 -20.70 -3.14
C ILE A 134 -12.29 -20.69 -2.38
N LEU A 135 -12.25 -21.25 -1.18
CA LEU A 135 -11.03 -21.33 -0.34
C LEU A 135 -10.08 -22.48 -0.73
N LYS A 136 -10.38 -23.27 -1.78
CA LYS A 136 -9.40 -24.21 -2.32
C LYS A 136 -8.38 -23.45 -3.17
N PRO A 137 -7.07 -23.73 -3.03
CA PRO A 137 -6.02 -22.98 -3.70
C PRO A 137 -6.21 -22.81 -5.21
N GLU A 138 -6.70 -23.84 -5.89
CA GLU A 138 -6.89 -23.83 -7.35
C GLU A 138 -8.02 -22.88 -7.78
N TYR A 139 -9.12 -22.85 -7.02
CA TYR A 139 -10.26 -21.97 -7.29
C TYR A 139 -9.98 -20.54 -6.85
N GLU A 140 -9.32 -20.37 -5.69
CA GLU A 140 -8.89 -19.06 -5.21
C GLU A 140 -7.95 -18.40 -6.23
N PHE A 141 -6.97 -19.15 -6.75
CA PHE A 141 -6.09 -18.70 -7.83
C PHE A 141 -6.87 -18.34 -9.11
N ALA A 142 -7.79 -19.20 -9.56
CA ALA A 142 -8.54 -18.94 -10.79
C ALA A 142 -9.42 -17.67 -10.67
N VAL A 143 -10.10 -17.48 -9.53
CA VAL A 143 -10.92 -16.30 -9.28
C VAL A 143 -10.05 -15.04 -9.17
N ALA A 144 -8.91 -15.13 -8.48
CA ALA A 144 -7.96 -14.04 -8.35
C ALA A 144 -7.37 -13.61 -9.69
N VAL A 145 -6.98 -14.57 -10.55
CA VAL A 145 -6.52 -14.28 -11.92
C VAL A 145 -7.62 -13.61 -12.75
N ALA A 146 -8.85 -14.12 -12.68
CA ALA A 146 -9.97 -13.49 -13.40
C ALA A 146 -10.21 -12.04 -12.92
N LEU A 147 -10.13 -11.80 -11.63
CA LEU A 147 -10.32 -10.47 -11.04
C LEU A 147 -9.23 -9.50 -11.53
N VAL A 148 -7.94 -9.82 -11.35
CA VAL A 148 -6.84 -8.95 -11.78
C VAL A 148 -6.83 -8.73 -13.27
N ALA A 149 -7.14 -9.75 -14.06
CA ALA A 149 -7.25 -9.63 -15.52
C ALA A 149 -8.33 -8.62 -15.93
N VAL A 150 -9.51 -8.66 -15.30
CA VAL A 150 -10.57 -7.68 -15.56
C VAL A 150 -10.11 -6.27 -15.22
N LEU A 151 -9.49 -6.06 -14.04
CA LEU A 151 -9.03 -4.75 -13.61
C LEU A 151 -7.96 -4.18 -14.56
N ILE A 152 -7.02 -5.01 -15.00
CA ILE A 152 -5.96 -4.60 -15.93
C ILE A 152 -6.53 -4.36 -17.33
N LEU A 153 -7.39 -5.24 -17.84
CA LEU A 153 -7.96 -5.10 -19.18
C LEU A 153 -8.81 -3.83 -19.34
N VAL A 154 -9.50 -3.38 -18.28
CA VAL A 154 -10.19 -2.07 -18.29
C VAL A 154 -9.18 -0.94 -18.48
N ASN A 155 -8.01 -0.98 -17.81
CA ASN A 155 -6.94 0.01 -17.99
C ASN A 155 -6.31 -0.06 -19.38
N VAL A 156 -6.15 -1.25 -19.94
CA VAL A 156 -5.67 -1.46 -21.31
C VAL A 156 -6.66 -0.88 -22.34
N ALA A 157 -7.94 -1.11 -22.13
CA ALA A 157 -9.00 -0.62 -23.03
C ALA A 157 -9.11 0.91 -23.04
N SER A 158 -8.91 1.56 -21.88
CA SER A 158 -8.90 3.02 -21.76
C SER A 158 -8.33 3.47 -20.42
N ALA A 159 -7.33 4.34 -20.43
CA ALA A 159 -6.78 4.95 -19.22
C ALA A 159 -7.86 5.73 -18.45
N ARG A 160 -8.76 6.43 -19.17
CA ARG A 160 -9.91 7.12 -18.55
C ARG A 160 -10.86 6.16 -17.85
N ALA A 161 -11.20 5.02 -18.49
CA ALA A 161 -12.04 3.99 -17.89
C ALA A 161 -11.40 3.40 -16.64
N GLY A 162 -10.09 3.09 -16.69
CA GLY A 162 -9.32 2.60 -15.55
C GLY A 162 -9.34 3.56 -14.37
N LEU A 163 -9.02 4.83 -14.58
CA LEU A 163 -9.08 5.86 -13.52
C LEU A 163 -10.50 6.09 -12.99
N THR A 164 -11.52 5.96 -13.84
CA THR A 164 -12.92 6.10 -13.41
C THR A 164 -13.37 4.89 -12.60
N MET A 165 -13.01 3.68 -13.04
CA MET A 165 -13.24 2.44 -12.30
C MET A 165 -12.59 2.53 -10.91
N PHE A 166 -11.33 2.95 -10.85
CA PHE A 166 -10.63 3.15 -9.59
C PHE A 166 -11.36 4.13 -8.66
N MET A 167 -11.77 5.30 -9.18
CA MET A 167 -12.52 6.28 -8.40
C MET A 167 -13.84 5.69 -7.86
N VAL A 168 -14.60 4.96 -8.69
CA VAL A 168 -15.88 4.36 -8.30
C VAL A 168 -15.68 3.28 -7.23
N ILE A 169 -14.73 2.36 -7.44
CA ILE A 169 -14.42 1.31 -6.47
C ILE A 169 -13.97 1.94 -5.15
N SER A 170 -13.10 2.96 -5.20
CA SER A 170 -12.65 3.69 -4.00
C SER A 170 -13.81 4.37 -3.27
N ALA A 171 -14.72 5.02 -4.00
CA ALA A 171 -15.89 5.66 -3.40
C ALA A 171 -16.81 4.67 -2.69
N VAL A 172 -17.06 3.51 -3.31
CA VAL A 172 -17.90 2.46 -2.71
C VAL A 172 -17.19 1.81 -1.52
N ALA A 173 -15.91 1.47 -1.66
CA ALA A 173 -15.10 0.91 -0.57
C ALA A 173 -15.06 1.84 0.64
N LEU A 174 -14.80 3.14 0.42
CA LEU A 174 -14.79 4.15 1.46
C LEU A 174 -16.16 4.31 2.12
N SER A 175 -17.23 4.37 1.33
CA SER A 175 -18.59 4.50 1.85
C SER A 175 -18.98 3.32 2.74
N THR A 176 -18.63 2.09 2.33
CA THR A 176 -18.93 0.89 3.12
C THR A 176 -18.01 0.75 4.33
N PHE A 177 -16.78 1.23 4.25
CA PHE A 177 -15.86 1.32 5.39
C PHE A 177 -16.40 2.25 6.48
N ILE A 178 -16.84 3.47 6.08
CA ILE A 178 -17.45 4.43 7.00
C ILE A 178 -18.76 3.88 7.56
N ALA A 179 -19.61 3.30 6.70
CA ALA A 179 -20.87 2.69 7.13
C ALA A 179 -20.63 1.57 8.15
N SER A 180 -19.58 0.76 7.99
CA SER A 180 -19.19 -0.27 8.94
C SER A 180 -18.78 0.32 10.29
N ALA A 181 -17.98 1.39 10.29
CA ALA A 181 -17.59 2.08 11.51
C ALA A 181 -18.82 2.66 12.25
N VAL A 182 -19.72 3.33 11.54
CA VAL A 182 -20.95 3.90 12.10
C VAL A 182 -21.88 2.81 12.64
N TYR A 183 -22.08 1.74 11.86
CA TYR A 183 -22.92 0.62 12.27
C TYR A 183 -22.40 -0.03 13.56
N VAL A 184 -21.09 -0.34 13.59
CA VAL A 184 -20.44 -0.98 14.74
C VAL A 184 -20.44 -0.06 15.97
N ALA A 185 -20.19 1.25 15.78
CA ALA A 185 -20.25 2.23 16.87
C ALA A 185 -21.62 2.32 17.56
N ALA A 186 -22.70 2.02 16.82
CA ALA A 186 -24.07 2.02 17.34
C ALA A 186 -24.42 0.74 18.13
N LEU A 187 -23.57 -0.29 18.09
CA LEU A 187 -23.81 -1.55 18.81
C LEU A 187 -23.33 -1.47 20.25
N SER A 188 -24.13 -1.98 21.17
CA SER A 188 -23.65 -2.20 22.53
C SER A 188 -22.77 -3.45 22.61
N HIS A 189 -21.80 -3.40 23.49
CA HIS A 189 -20.90 -4.54 23.76
C HIS A 189 -21.65 -5.83 24.09
N SER A 190 -22.77 -5.74 24.84
CA SER A 190 -23.60 -6.88 25.19
C SER A 190 -24.23 -7.57 23.98
N VAL A 191 -24.66 -6.80 22.99
CA VAL A 191 -25.22 -7.32 21.73
C VAL A 191 -24.15 -8.09 20.96
N VAL A 192 -22.94 -7.54 20.82
CA VAL A 192 -21.83 -8.21 20.16
C VAL A 192 -21.42 -9.48 20.88
N LYS A 193 -21.25 -9.41 22.20
CA LYS A 193 -20.93 -10.58 23.04
C LYS A 193 -21.97 -11.70 22.90
N SER A 194 -23.26 -11.37 22.88
CA SER A 194 -24.33 -12.34 22.69
C SER A 194 -24.32 -12.96 21.28
N ALA A 195 -24.05 -12.15 20.25
CA ALA A 195 -23.98 -12.61 18.86
C ALA A 195 -22.80 -13.57 18.61
N LEU A 196 -21.64 -13.30 19.21
CA LEU A 196 -20.44 -14.10 19.04
C LEU A 196 -20.43 -15.37 19.93
N GLY A 197 -21.15 -15.38 21.06
CA GLY A 197 -21.31 -16.56 21.94
C GLY A 197 -19.99 -17.17 22.39
N SER A 198 -19.76 -18.44 22.05
CA SER A 198 -18.55 -19.18 22.43
C SER A 198 -17.27 -18.60 21.83
N VAL A 199 -17.32 -18.09 20.62
CA VAL A 199 -16.19 -17.45 19.94
C VAL A 199 -15.64 -16.28 20.78
N TYR A 200 -16.55 -15.48 21.35
CA TYR A 200 -16.18 -14.38 22.24
C TYR A 200 -15.51 -14.87 23.53
N SER A 201 -16.10 -15.89 24.15
CA SER A 201 -15.60 -16.47 25.43
C SER A 201 -14.22 -17.10 25.24
N GLU A 202 -14.00 -17.77 24.12
CA GLU A 202 -12.71 -18.36 23.77
C GLU A 202 -11.63 -17.28 23.61
N ALA A 203 -11.90 -16.21 22.84
CA ALA A 203 -10.97 -15.10 22.70
C ALA A 203 -10.59 -14.49 24.06
N LEU A 204 -11.55 -14.29 24.98
CA LEU A 204 -11.27 -13.77 26.31
C LEU A 204 -10.35 -14.71 27.14
N THR A 205 -10.49 -16.03 26.99
CA THR A 205 -9.62 -17.00 27.67
C THR A 205 -8.17 -16.84 27.24
N TYR A 206 -7.94 -16.57 25.94
CA TYR A 206 -6.59 -16.34 25.41
C TYR A 206 -6.08 -14.93 25.69
N ALA A 207 -6.95 -13.94 25.85
CA ALA A 207 -6.54 -12.59 26.27
C ALA A 207 -5.81 -12.60 27.63
N GLY A 208 -6.22 -13.49 28.54
CA GLY A 208 -5.55 -13.66 29.83
C GLY A 208 -4.12 -14.25 29.76
N LYS A 209 -3.73 -14.78 28.60
CA LYS A 209 -2.36 -15.30 28.35
C LYS A 209 -1.45 -14.26 27.70
N ALA A 210 -2.01 -13.19 27.15
CA ALA A 210 -1.24 -12.13 26.53
C ALA A 210 -0.78 -11.09 27.56
N THR A 211 0.40 -10.55 27.35
CA THR A 211 0.97 -9.46 28.18
C THR A 211 1.36 -8.29 27.28
N PRO A 212 0.37 -7.52 26.78
CA PRO A 212 0.65 -6.43 25.85
C PRO A 212 1.56 -5.36 26.48
N MET A 213 2.60 -4.95 25.76
CA MET A 213 3.49 -3.88 26.21
C MET A 213 2.77 -2.54 26.09
N GLY A 214 2.95 -1.69 27.12
CA GLY A 214 2.36 -0.35 27.20
C GLY A 214 3.42 0.76 27.19
N GLY A 215 3.01 1.96 27.59
CA GLY A 215 3.86 3.15 27.64
C GLY A 215 4.41 3.55 26.28
N LEU A 216 5.53 4.29 26.27
CA LEU A 216 6.12 4.79 25.03
C LEU A 216 6.52 3.66 24.06
N TYR A 217 7.03 2.55 24.58
CA TYR A 217 7.43 1.40 23.76
C TYR A 217 6.21 0.78 23.07
N GLY A 218 5.10 0.61 23.77
CA GLY A 218 3.84 0.15 23.19
C GLY A 218 3.28 1.10 22.15
N VAL A 219 3.33 2.41 22.41
CA VAL A 219 2.87 3.44 21.44
C VAL A 219 3.69 3.38 20.15
N LEU A 220 5.01 3.34 20.24
CA LEU A 220 5.88 3.26 19.06
C LEU A 220 5.69 1.94 18.31
N GLY A 221 5.58 0.82 19.05
CA GLY A 221 5.30 -0.49 18.48
C GLY A 221 3.98 -0.53 17.72
N MET A 222 2.88 -0.06 18.34
CA MET A 222 1.58 0.05 17.65
C MET A 222 1.63 1.00 16.45
N SER A 223 2.38 2.11 16.57
CA SER A 223 2.52 3.07 15.45
C SER A 223 3.20 2.43 14.23
N ALA A 224 4.10 1.47 14.42
CA ALA A 224 4.73 0.76 13.31
C ALA A 224 3.72 -0.05 12.47
N PHE A 225 2.64 -0.57 13.07
CA PHE A 225 1.56 -1.23 12.33
C PHE A 225 0.75 -0.29 11.43
N THR A 226 0.87 1.02 11.60
CA THR A 226 0.22 2.00 10.72
C THR A 226 1.11 2.47 9.57
N THR A 227 2.36 1.98 9.45
CA THR A 227 3.31 2.41 8.42
C THR A 227 2.73 2.23 7.02
N ALA A 228 2.05 1.11 6.76
CA ALA A 228 1.41 0.86 5.47
C ALA A 228 0.26 1.82 5.15
N VAL A 229 -0.36 2.45 6.17
CA VAL A 229 -1.36 3.50 5.94
C VAL A 229 -0.71 4.77 5.39
N TRP A 230 0.38 5.20 6.01
CA TRP A 230 0.95 6.52 5.75
C TRP A 230 2.04 6.53 4.68
N ALA A 231 2.69 5.39 4.42
CA ALA A 231 3.73 5.27 3.41
C ALA A 231 3.22 5.60 2.00
N TYR A 232 1.97 5.29 1.70
CA TYR A 232 1.36 5.41 0.37
C TYR A 232 0.76 6.78 0.05
N VAL A 233 1.13 7.83 0.75
CA VAL A 233 0.69 9.22 0.45
C VAL A 233 1.31 9.80 -0.83
N ASN A 234 2.25 9.08 -1.45
CA ASN A 234 2.95 9.47 -2.68
C ASN A 234 2.11 9.28 -3.97
N PHE A 235 1.02 8.53 -3.94
CA PHE A 235 0.23 8.20 -5.13
C PHE A 235 -0.09 9.41 -6.05
N PRO A 236 -0.48 10.59 -5.54
CA PRO A 236 -0.69 11.75 -6.40
C PRO A 236 0.57 12.22 -7.13
N ALA A 237 1.76 11.99 -6.57
CA ALA A 237 3.01 12.30 -7.26
C ALA A 237 3.25 11.34 -8.42
N THR A 238 2.90 10.05 -8.27
CA THR A 238 3.05 9.04 -9.33
C THR A 238 2.20 9.35 -10.56
N ILE A 239 0.94 9.76 -10.35
CA ILE A 239 0.01 10.10 -11.44
C ILE A 239 0.04 11.60 -11.79
N GLY A 240 1.10 12.30 -11.40
CA GLY A 240 1.20 13.76 -11.56
C GLY A 240 0.99 14.27 -12.98
N GLY A 241 1.32 13.48 -14.01
CA GLY A 241 1.05 13.77 -15.40
C GLY A 241 -0.44 13.83 -15.76
N GLU A 242 -1.29 13.11 -15.04
CA GLU A 242 -2.73 13.03 -15.25
C GLU A 242 -3.53 13.98 -14.32
N ILE A 243 -2.86 14.58 -13.35
CA ILE A 243 -3.44 15.54 -12.39
C ILE A 243 -3.52 16.92 -13.01
N ARG A 244 -4.64 17.62 -12.79
CA ARG A 244 -4.75 19.05 -13.15
C ARG A 244 -3.74 19.86 -12.34
N ARG A 245 -3.06 20.80 -13.01
CA ARG A 245 -1.99 21.62 -12.42
C ARG A 245 -2.53 22.74 -11.51
N ASP A 246 -3.56 22.43 -10.72
CA ASP A 246 -4.11 23.36 -9.76
C ASP A 246 -3.73 22.99 -8.33
N ARG A 247 -3.64 24.01 -7.48
CA ARG A 247 -3.27 23.85 -6.09
C ARG A 247 -4.29 23.02 -5.30
N VAL A 248 -5.57 23.14 -5.64
CA VAL A 248 -6.65 22.46 -4.91
C VAL A 248 -6.56 20.94 -5.11
N THR A 249 -6.30 20.50 -6.35
CA THR A 249 -6.12 19.07 -6.65
C THR A 249 -4.94 18.46 -5.89
N ALA A 250 -3.80 19.17 -5.84
CA ALA A 250 -2.64 18.70 -5.06
C ALA A 250 -2.92 18.67 -3.55
N ILE A 251 -3.62 19.69 -3.02
CA ILE A 251 -4.01 19.73 -1.60
C ILE A 251 -4.94 18.55 -1.26
N LEU A 252 -6.00 18.34 -2.04
CA LEU A 252 -6.97 17.29 -1.75
C LEU A 252 -6.39 15.89 -1.98
N GLY A 253 -5.54 15.71 -2.99
CA GLY A 253 -4.90 14.42 -3.25
C GLY A 253 -3.96 13.99 -2.11
N VAL A 254 -3.18 14.88 -1.53
CA VAL A 254 -2.19 14.54 -0.49
C VAL A 254 -2.70 14.89 0.90
N LEU A 255 -2.96 16.17 1.18
CA LEU A 255 -3.34 16.62 2.52
C LEU A 255 -4.77 16.22 2.87
N GLY A 256 -5.71 16.34 1.92
CA GLY A 256 -7.10 15.92 2.13
C GLY A 256 -7.21 14.43 2.42
N MET A 257 -6.51 13.60 1.63
CA MET A 257 -6.43 12.17 1.86
C MET A 257 -5.83 11.85 3.24
N PHE A 258 -4.72 12.46 3.60
CA PHE A 258 -4.07 12.23 4.89
C PHE A 258 -4.98 12.56 6.07
N ILE A 259 -5.63 13.73 6.05
CA ILE A 259 -6.52 14.17 7.13
C ILE A 259 -7.76 13.25 7.21
N MET A 260 -8.47 13.05 6.10
CA MET A 260 -9.68 12.24 6.08
C MET A 260 -9.40 10.76 6.33
N GLY A 261 -8.32 10.22 5.72
CA GLY A 261 -7.89 8.84 5.95
C GLY A 261 -7.54 8.59 7.42
N GLY A 262 -6.84 9.52 8.06
CA GLY A 262 -6.52 9.47 9.48
C GLY A 262 -7.76 9.48 10.39
N LEU A 263 -8.71 10.35 10.12
CA LEU A 263 -9.97 10.40 10.85
C LEU A 263 -10.78 9.11 10.67
N PHE A 264 -10.94 8.63 9.44
CA PHE A 264 -11.74 7.43 9.17
C PHE A 264 -11.08 6.17 9.71
N PHE A 265 -9.76 6.04 9.58
CA PHE A 265 -9.02 4.92 10.16
C PHE A 265 -9.16 4.88 11.68
N THR A 266 -8.94 6.02 12.35
CA THR A 266 -9.08 6.13 13.82
C THR A 266 -10.51 5.83 14.27
N ALA A 267 -11.51 6.40 13.59
CA ALA A 267 -12.92 6.15 13.91
C ALA A 267 -13.30 4.68 13.72
N PHE A 268 -12.82 4.04 12.65
CA PHE A 268 -13.06 2.62 12.39
C PHE A 268 -12.48 1.74 13.51
N ILE A 269 -11.19 1.89 13.81
CA ILE A 269 -10.53 1.11 14.88
C ILE A 269 -11.21 1.33 16.22
N ALA A 270 -11.50 2.61 16.58
CA ALA A 270 -12.16 2.93 17.83
C ALA A 270 -13.57 2.30 17.93
N SER A 271 -14.35 2.30 16.83
CA SER A 271 -15.68 1.69 16.80
C SER A 271 -15.64 0.18 17.02
N PHE A 272 -14.70 -0.52 16.39
CA PHE A 272 -14.54 -1.95 16.55
C PHE A 272 -14.05 -2.32 17.96
N ILE A 273 -13.05 -1.61 18.50
CA ILE A 273 -12.60 -1.81 19.89
C ILE A 273 -13.73 -1.51 20.87
N HIS A 274 -14.55 -0.46 20.63
CA HIS A 274 -15.69 -0.14 21.49
C HIS A 274 -16.73 -1.27 21.53
N ALA A 275 -17.13 -1.77 20.38
CA ALA A 275 -18.21 -2.76 20.28
C ALA A 275 -17.78 -4.19 20.63
N PHE A 276 -16.64 -4.64 20.10
CA PHE A 276 -16.13 -5.99 20.32
C PHE A 276 -15.34 -6.12 21.63
N GLY A 277 -14.73 -5.04 22.09
CA GLY A 277 -13.91 -4.99 23.28
C GLY A 277 -12.42 -5.17 22.99
N PHE A 278 -11.61 -4.41 23.71
CA PHE A 278 -10.15 -4.49 23.60
C PHE A 278 -9.63 -5.91 23.88
N SER A 279 -10.12 -6.55 24.98
CA SER A 279 -9.70 -7.90 25.35
C SER A 279 -10.06 -8.95 24.31
N PHE A 280 -11.14 -8.76 23.55
CA PHE A 280 -11.48 -9.66 22.44
C PHE A 280 -10.37 -9.65 21.38
N TYR A 281 -9.94 -8.48 20.92
CA TYR A 281 -8.88 -8.39 19.91
C TYR A 281 -7.49 -8.78 20.43
N VAL A 282 -7.20 -8.55 21.70
CA VAL A 282 -5.98 -9.07 22.35
C VAL A 282 -5.97 -10.60 22.33
N GLY A 283 -7.07 -11.23 22.70
CA GLY A 283 -7.18 -12.69 22.67
C GLY A 283 -7.14 -13.25 21.26
N ALA A 284 -7.89 -12.65 20.34
CA ALA A 284 -7.92 -13.06 18.93
C ALA A 284 -6.53 -12.93 18.27
N GLY A 285 -5.81 -11.84 18.54
CA GLY A 285 -4.43 -11.65 18.08
C GLY A 285 -3.47 -12.69 18.64
N TYR A 286 -3.59 -13.00 19.95
CA TYR A 286 -2.79 -14.04 20.58
C TYR A 286 -3.07 -15.43 19.97
N MET A 287 -4.35 -15.76 19.75
CA MET A 287 -4.75 -17.03 19.12
C MET A 287 -4.14 -17.15 17.70
N ASN A 288 -4.28 -16.11 16.91
CA ASN A 288 -3.73 -16.08 15.54
C ASN A 288 -2.21 -16.28 15.54
N ALA A 289 -1.49 -15.57 16.41
CA ALA A 289 -0.04 -15.65 16.51
C ALA A 289 0.49 -17.01 16.99
N ASN A 290 -0.33 -17.74 17.75
CA ASN A 290 0.03 -19.06 18.29
C ASN A 290 -0.61 -20.24 17.52
N GLY A 291 -1.19 -19.98 16.34
CA GLY A 291 -1.77 -21.02 15.48
C GLY A 291 -2.97 -21.74 16.11
N VAL A 292 -3.72 -21.07 16.99
CA VAL A 292 -4.94 -21.62 17.57
C VAL A 292 -6.06 -21.49 16.54
N ASP A 293 -6.40 -22.62 15.90
CA ASP A 293 -7.48 -22.67 14.92
C ASP A 293 -8.83 -22.79 15.63
N ASN A 294 -9.66 -21.78 15.49
CA ASN A 294 -11.07 -21.78 15.90
C ASN A 294 -12.03 -21.75 14.71
N GLY A 295 -11.52 -22.00 13.51
CA GLY A 295 -12.29 -21.97 12.26
C GLY A 295 -12.55 -20.58 11.70
N TYR A 296 -12.11 -19.50 12.37
CA TYR A 296 -12.28 -18.10 11.95
C TYR A 296 -11.00 -17.32 12.14
N ILE A 297 -10.82 -16.26 11.31
CA ILE A 297 -9.82 -15.22 11.57
C ILE A 297 -10.52 -14.11 12.36
N LEU A 298 -10.43 -14.17 13.70
CA LEU A 298 -11.14 -13.26 14.62
C LEU A 298 -10.66 -11.81 14.65
N ILE A 299 -9.62 -11.49 13.89
CA ILE A 299 -9.09 -10.13 13.78
C ILE A 299 -9.42 -9.50 12.43
N ASN A 300 -10.29 -10.14 11.65
CA ASN A 300 -10.72 -9.66 10.34
C ASN A 300 -12.06 -8.91 10.49
N PRO A 301 -12.08 -7.56 10.39
CA PRO A 301 -13.30 -6.78 10.57
C PRO A 301 -14.46 -7.16 9.65
N GLY A 302 -14.19 -7.65 8.44
CA GLY A 302 -15.25 -8.14 7.56
C GLY A 302 -15.85 -9.47 8.04
N ALA A 303 -15.02 -10.40 8.55
CA ALA A 303 -15.51 -11.63 9.16
C ALA A 303 -16.24 -11.34 10.48
N ASP A 304 -15.74 -10.39 11.28
CA ASP A 304 -16.36 -9.95 12.54
C ASP A 304 -17.77 -9.38 12.28
N LEU A 305 -17.93 -8.58 11.22
CA LEU A 305 -19.26 -8.13 10.77
C LEU A 305 -20.18 -9.30 10.40
N ALA A 306 -19.66 -10.30 9.68
CA ALA A 306 -20.45 -11.47 9.28
C ALA A 306 -20.96 -12.27 10.49
N LEU A 307 -20.20 -12.34 11.59
CA LEU A 307 -20.59 -13.01 12.84
C LEU A 307 -21.83 -12.38 13.49
N LEU A 308 -22.09 -11.10 13.27
CA LEU A 308 -23.27 -10.40 13.79
C LEU A 308 -24.59 -10.86 13.12
N ARG A 309 -24.56 -11.46 11.95
CA ARG A 309 -25.68 -12.09 11.22
C ARG A 309 -26.88 -11.20 10.96
N THR A 310 -26.82 -9.90 11.16
CA THR A 310 -27.88 -8.98 10.75
C THR A 310 -27.79 -8.68 9.25
N PRO A 311 -28.89 -8.37 8.55
CA PRO A 311 -28.84 -8.08 7.11
C PRO A 311 -27.86 -6.96 6.74
N ILE A 312 -27.78 -5.90 7.56
CA ILE A 312 -26.83 -4.80 7.36
C ILE A 312 -25.40 -5.28 7.54
N ALA A 313 -25.11 -6.00 8.62
CA ALA A 313 -23.77 -6.52 8.89
C ALA A 313 -23.31 -7.50 7.79
N VAL A 314 -24.20 -8.35 7.28
CA VAL A 314 -23.92 -9.26 6.17
C VAL A 314 -23.57 -8.48 4.89
N ALA A 315 -24.35 -7.45 4.55
CA ALA A 315 -24.08 -6.61 3.38
C ALA A 315 -22.72 -5.88 3.52
N LEU A 316 -22.42 -5.34 4.72
CA LEU A 316 -21.14 -4.70 5.01
C LEU A 316 -19.98 -5.70 4.99
N ALA A 317 -20.20 -6.91 5.50
CA ALA A 317 -19.19 -7.98 5.45
C ALA A 317 -18.81 -8.34 4.00
N TYR A 318 -19.77 -8.54 3.11
CA TYR A 318 -19.48 -8.78 1.70
C TYR A 318 -18.79 -7.58 1.04
N SER A 319 -19.19 -6.35 1.39
CA SER A 319 -18.56 -5.15 0.84
C SER A 319 -17.10 -4.97 1.25
N SER A 320 -16.66 -5.62 2.34
CA SER A 320 -15.26 -5.57 2.79
C SER A 320 -14.28 -6.13 1.76
N VAL A 321 -14.72 -6.93 0.82
CA VAL A 321 -13.92 -7.38 -0.33
C VAL A 321 -13.41 -6.19 -1.16
N LEU A 322 -14.23 -5.14 -1.28
CA LEU A 322 -13.85 -3.92 -2.00
C LEU A 322 -12.73 -3.12 -1.30
N TRP A 323 -12.53 -3.32 0.01
CA TRP A 323 -11.44 -2.68 0.75
C TRP A 323 -10.07 -3.17 0.28
N TYR A 324 -9.99 -4.41 -0.21
CA TYR A 324 -8.79 -4.98 -0.83
C TYR A 324 -8.69 -4.63 -2.32
N ILE A 325 -9.80 -4.61 -3.05
CA ILE A 325 -9.81 -4.32 -4.49
C ILE A 325 -9.46 -2.86 -4.78
N ALA A 326 -9.85 -1.91 -3.91
CA ALA A 326 -9.57 -0.50 -4.13
C ALA A 326 -8.07 -0.20 -4.26
N PRO A 327 -7.18 -0.58 -3.33
CA PRO A 327 -5.74 -0.37 -3.50
C PRO A 327 -5.17 -1.13 -4.71
N VAL A 328 -5.62 -2.35 -5.03
CA VAL A 328 -5.20 -3.09 -6.23
C VAL A 328 -5.38 -2.24 -7.50
N THR A 329 -6.54 -1.58 -7.64
CA THR A 329 -6.77 -0.73 -8.83
C THR A 329 -5.80 0.45 -8.91
N GLY A 330 -5.34 0.95 -7.76
CA GLY A 330 -4.32 2.00 -7.67
C GLY A 330 -2.92 1.49 -8.02
N VAL A 331 -2.55 0.33 -7.49
CA VAL A 331 -1.25 -0.34 -7.75
C VAL A 331 -1.06 -0.61 -9.24
N ILE A 332 -2.06 -1.19 -9.92
CA ILE A 332 -2.05 -1.43 -11.38
C ILE A 332 -1.74 -0.14 -12.15
N ILE A 333 -2.35 0.98 -11.77
CA ILE A 333 -2.09 2.27 -12.40
C ILE A 333 -0.66 2.70 -12.11
N GLN A 334 -0.22 2.64 -10.86
CA GLN A 334 1.08 3.11 -10.40
C GLN A 334 2.23 2.35 -11.07
N VAL A 335 2.22 1.03 -11.07
CA VAL A 335 3.22 0.17 -11.72
C VAL A 335 3.38 0.54 -13.19
N SER A 336 2.28 0.69 -13.90
CA SER A 336 2.32 1.06 -15.32
C SER A 336 2.95 2.45 -15.57
N ARG A 337 2.78 3.40 -14.62
CA ARG A 337 3.37 4.76 -14.72
C ARG A 337 4.87 4.74 -14.43
N TYR A 338 5.34 3.89 -13.51
CA TYR A 338 6.77 3.73 -13.29
C TYR A 338 7.46 3.05 -14.46
N LEU A 339 6.91 1.96 -15.00
CA LEU A 339 7.47 1.29 -16.18
C LEU A 339 7.57 2.27 -17.37
N LEU A 340 6.52 3.09 -17.57
CA LEU A 340 6.53 4.14 -18.59
C LEU A 340 7.63 5.17 -18.31
N ALA A 341 7.74 5.68 -17.09
CA ALA A 341 8.73 6.69 -16.71
C ALA A 341 10.17 6.16 -16.84
N PHE A 342 10.44 4.91 -16.43
CA PHE A 342 11.75 4.27 -16.61
C PHE A 342 12.14 4.12 -18.07
N SER A 343 11.16 3.85 -18.94
CA SER A 343 11.38 3.76 -20.39
C SER A 343 11.55 5.12 -21.02
N MET A 344 10.83 6.15 -20.56
CA MET A 344 11.05 7.54 -20.99
C MET A 344 12.49 8.00 -20.69
N ASP A 345 13.03 7.60 -19.54
CA ASP A 345 14.44 7.84 -19.18
C ASP A 345 15.41 6.86 -19.86
N ARG A 346 14.94 6.04 -20.81
CA ARG A 346 15.73 5.11 -21.63
C ARG A 346 16.45 4.02 -20.85
N VAL A 347 16.08 3.78 -19.60
CA VAL A 347 16.61 2.67 -18.80
C VAL A 347 15.93 1.37 -19.21
N LEU A 348 14.60 1.35 -19.34
CA LEU A 348 13.87 0.22 -19.87
C LEU A 348 13.68 0.29 -21.40
N PRO A 349 13.32 -0.83 -22.04
CA PRO A 349 13.00 -0.86 -23.48
C PRO A 349 11.92 0.12 -23.88
N GLU A 350 12.05 0.70 -25.07
CA GLU A 350 11.19 1.77 -25.58
C GLU A 350 9.70 1.40 -25.71
N PHE A 351 9.38 0.13 -25.90
CA PHE A 351 7.99 -0.31 -26.01
C PHE A 351 7.15 -0.02 -24.74
N PHE A 352 7.77 0.10 -23.54
CA PHE A 352 7.07 0.50 -22.34
C PHE A 352 6.68 1.98 -22.31
N SER A 353 7.37 2.83 -23.08
CA SER A 353 7.03 4.25 -23.20
C SER A 353 5.91 4.51 -24.21
N TYR A 354 5.47 3.47 -24.96
CA TYR A 354 4.42 3.63 -25.94
C TYR A 354 3.05 3.72 -25.30
N VAL A 355 2.44 4.91 -25.38
CA VAL A 355 1.04 5.13 -25.01
C VAL A 355 0.19 5.11 -26.28
N HIS A 356 -0.81 4.22 -26.30
CA HIS A 356 -1.65 4.01 -27.47
C HIS A 356 -2.52 5.26 -27.74
N PRO A 357 -2.54 5.83 -28.98
CA PRO A 357 -3.16 7.13 -29.25
C PRO A 357 -4.66 7.22 -29.01
N ARG A 358 -5.40 6.09 -29.13
CA ARG A 358 -6.86 6.06 -28.94
C ARG A 358 -7.28 5.76 -27.52
N THR A 359 -6.54 4.90 -26.83
CA THR A 359 -6.88 4.45 -25.47
C THR A 359 -6.17 5.27 -24.38
N HIS A 360 -5.16 6.06 -24.77
CA HIS A 360 -4.26 6.79 -23.87
C HIS A 360 -3.67 5.91 -22.75
N SER A 361 -3.45 4.62 -23.06
CA SER A 361 -2.99 3.63 -22.10
C SER A 361 -1.61 3.10 -22.50
N PRO A 362 -0.68 2.90 -21.54
CA PRO A 362 0.59 2.23 -21.74
C PRO A 362 0.38 0.70 -21.73
N ILE A 363 -0.19 0.16 -22.82
CA ILE A 363 -0.66 -1.22 -22.94
C ILE A 363 0.43 -2.23 -22.56
N ALA A 364 1.65 -2.05 -23.07
CA ALA A 364 2.74 -2.99 -22.80
C ALA A 364 3.10 -3.06 -21.30
N ALA A 365 3.07 -1.91 -20.60
CA ALA A 365 3.31 -1.87 -19.17
C ALA A 365 2.24 -2.62 -18.38
N HIS A 366 0.96 -2.44 -18.74
CA HIS A 366 -0.14 -3.17 -18.11
C HIS A 366 -0.11 -4.68 -18.36
N LEU A 367 0.23 -5.11 -19.59
CA LEU A 367 0.34 -6.53 -19.90
C LEU A 367 1.54 -7.20 -19.23
N PHE A 368 2.63 -6.47 -19.08
CA PHE A 368 3.79 -6.93 -18.31
C PHE A 368 3.43 -7.11 -16.82
N ASP A 369 2.76 -6.11 -16.23
CA ASP A 369 2.26 -6.17 -14.88
C ASP A 369 1.34 -7.38 -14.66
N LEU A 370 0.37 -7.60 -15.56
CA LEU A 370 -0.50 -8.79 -15.54
C LEU A 370 0.30 -10.10 -15.53
N ALA A 371 1.29 -10.21 -16.42
CA ALA A 371 2.09 -11.42 -16.52
C ALA A 371 2.90 -11.70 -15.25
N VAL A 372 3.50 -10.67 -14.66
CA VAL A 372 4.26 -10.78 -13.41
C VAL A 372 3.32 -11.10 -12.25
N THR A 373 2.23 -10.36 -12.09
CA THR A 373 1.24 -10.57 -11.02
C THR A 373 0.65 -11.97 -11.05
N VAL A 374 0.23 -12.48 -12.22
CA VAL A 374 -0.29 -13.86 -12.38
C VAL A 374 0.78 -14.89 -12.04
N THR A 375 2.04 -14.66 -12.44
CA THR A 375 3.16 -15.57 -12.10
C THR A 375 3.37 -15.62 -10.59
N LEU A 376 3.38 -14.47 -9.93
CA LEU A 376 3.51 -14.39 -8.48
C LEU A 376 2.32 -15.05 -7.77
N MET A 377 1.10 -14.82 -8.24
CA MET A 377 -0.10 -15.48 -7.72
C MET A 377 -0.03 -17.01 -7.88
N TYR A 378 0.51 -17.51 -8.99
CA TYR A 378 0.73 -18.94 -9.20
C TYR A 378 1.72 -19.50 -8.15
N ILE A 379 2.83 -18.80 -7.94
CA ILE A 379 3.83 -19.19 -6.94
C ILE A 379 3.20 -19.22 -5.54
N LEU A 380 2.40 -18.21 -5.20
CA LEU A 380 1.73 -18.09 -3.91
C LEU A 380 0.69 -19.18 -3.67
N ALA A 381 -0.12 -19.50 -4.67
CA ALA A 381 -1.29 -20.35 -4.52
C ALA A 381 -1.00 -21.83 -4.70
N LEU A 382 -0.15 -22.17 -5.68
CA LEU A 382 -0.09 -23.52 -6.23
C LEU A 382 1.30 -24.19 -6.12
N THR A 383 2.24 -23.56 -5.40
CA THR A 383 3.54 -24.18 -5.13
C THR A 383 3.70 -24.52 -3.64
N PRO A 384 4.68 -25.37 -3.27
CA PRO A 384 4.99 -25.65 -1.87
C PRO A 384 5.36 -24.42 -1.05
N PHE A 385 5.69 -23.30 -1.69
CA PHE A 385 5.96 -22.02 -1.05
C PHE A 385 4.69 -21.27 -0.61
N SER A 386 3.50 -21.74 -0.98
CA SER A 386 2.24 -21.04 -0.78
C SER A 386 1.95 -20.68 0.68
N ALA A 387 2.04 -21.64 1.60
CA ALA A 387 1.69 -21.40 3.02
C ALA A 387 2.65 -20.43 3.71
N ALA A 388 3.86 -20.42 3.24
CA ALA A 388 4.96 -19.67 3.79
C ALA A 388 5.08 -18.28 3.16
N LEU A 389 4.72 -18.15 1.88
CA LEU A 389 4.96 -16.96 1.08
C LEU A 389 3.87 -15.88 1.28
N SER A 390 2.61 -16.22 1.59
CA SER A 390 1.55 -15.24 1.76
C SER A 390 1.82 -14.23 2.90
N TYR A 391 2.36 -14.70 4.03
CA TYR A 391 2.78 -13.81 5.12
C TYR A 391 4.10 -13.10 4.81
N ALA A 392 5.04 -13.80 4.17
CA ALA A 392 6.34 -13.22 3.84
C ALA A 392 6.24 -12.12 2.80
N ILE A 393 5.38 -12.28 1.81
CA ILE A 393 5.26 -11.28 0.74
C ILE A 393 4.63 -10.00 1.24
N ASP A 394 3.61 -10.07 2.09
CA ASP A 394 3.01 -8.86 2.66
C ASP A 394 4.04 -8.10 3.51
N LEU A 395 4.80 -8.83 4.31
CA LEU A 395 5.86 -8.28 5.12
C LEU A 395 7.04 -7.77 4.28
N ASP A 396 7.43 -8.54 3.27
CA ASP A 396 8.50 -8.22 2.34
C ASP A 396 8.15 -6.99 1.51
N ALA A 397 6.94 -6.90 1.00
CA ALA A 397 6.44 -5.69 0.33
C ALA A 397 6.53 -4.45 1.23
N LEU A 398 6.15 -4.57 2.51
CA LEU A 398 6.26 -3.46 3.46
C LEU A 398 7.71 -3.06 3.73
N ILE A 399 8.62 -4.03 3.87
CA ILE A 399 10.05 -3.76 4.04
C ILE A 399 10.66 -3.15 2.80
N LEU A 400 10.29 -3.62 1.61
CA LEU A 400 10.68 -3.01 0.34
C LEU A 400 10.28 -1.54 0.29
N LEU A 401 9.06 -1.21 0.70
CA LEU A 401 8.56 0.14 0.72
C LEU A 401 9.30 1.01 1.73
N VAL A 402 9.49 0.53 2.95
CA VAL A 402 10.23 1.24 3.99
C VAL A 402 11.69 1.44 3.57
N PHE A 403 12.34 0.41 3.04
CA PHE A 403 13.71 0.50 2.54
C PHE A 403 13.84 1.49 1.37
N THR A 404 12.90 1.45 0.42
CA THR A 404 12.85 2.42 -0.68
C THR A 404 12.70 3.84 -0.16
N PHE A 405 11.76 4.08 0.74
CA PHE A 405 11.53 5.43 1.28
C PHE A 405 12.69 5.92 2.14
N ILE A 406 13.30 5.07 2.96
CA ILE A 406 14.47 5.46 3.74
C ILE A 406 15.60 5.90 2.80
N VAL A 407 15.91 5.12 1.76
CA VAL A 407 16.95 5.46 0.79
C VAL A 407 16.63 6.76 0.07
N ALA A 408 15.41 6.92 -0.42
CA ALA A 408 14.98 8.12 -1.14
C ALA A 408 15.02 9.37 -0.25
N VAL A 409 14.50 9.27 0.97
CA VAL A 409 14.46 10.39 1.92
C VAL A 409 15.87 10.76 2.39
N LEU A 410 16.74 9.78 2.64
CA LEU A 410 18.16 10.02 2.95
C LEU A 410 18.87 10.73 1.79
N LEU A 411 18.64 10.28 0.56
CA LEU A 411 19.19 10.91 -0.63
C LEU A 411 18.74 12.38 -0.75
N ALA A 412 17.43 12.63 -0.59
CA ALA A 412 16.89 13.98 -0.59
C ALA A 412 17.51 14.85 0.50
N LEU A 413 17.64 14.33 1.72
CA LEU A 413 18.24 15.04 2.85
C LEU A 413 19.68 15.45 2.56
N VAL A 414 20.50 14.53 2.06
CA VAL A 414 21.91 14.82 1.69
C VAL A 414 21.96 15.92 0.63
N MET A 415 21.10 15.86 -0.40
CA MET A 415 21.08 16.86 -1.47
C MET A 415 20.58 18.22 -0.99
N TYR A 416 19.63 18.27 -0.06
CA TYR A 416 19.18 19.53 0.56
C TYR A 416 20.27 20.17 1.41
N ILE A 417 20.97 19.39 2.22
CA ILE A 417 22.10 19.88 3.03
C ILE A 417 23.20 20.45 2.13
N ARG A 418 23.55 19.76 1.05
CA ARG A 418 24.57 20.20 0.07
C ARG A 418 24.11 21.37 -0.81
N GLY A 419 22.82 21.69 -0.84
CA GLY A 419 22.30 22.79 -1.66
C GLY A 419 22.28 22.53 -3.17
N VAL A 420 22.31 21.29 -3.57
CA VAL A 420 22.35 20.89 -4.99
C VAL A 420 21.01 21.12 -5.69
N VAL A 421 19.90 21.09 -4.93
CA VAL A 421 18.54 21.21 -5.50
C VAL A 421 18.04 22.64 -5.40
N LYS A 422 17.71 23.23 -6.55
CA LYS A 422 16.98 24.51 -6.64
C LYS A 422 15.48 24.24 -6.53
N LEU A 423 14.95 24.29 -5.31
CA LEU A 423 13.52 24.22 -5.04
C LEU A 423 12.97 25.63 -4.81
N ASN A 424 11.79 25.91 -5.35
CA ASN A 424 11.00 27.10 -5.01
C ASN A 424 10.34 26.95 -3.63
N ALA A 425 11.08 26.41 -2.65
CA ALA A 425 10.63 26.16 -1.29
C ALA A 425 11.68 26.60 -0.27
N ASN A 426 11.25 26.86 0.96
CA ASN A 426 12.16 27.18 2.04
C ASN A 426 13.06 25.98 2.35
N ARG A 427 14.31 26.02 1.90
CA ARG A 427 15.29 24.94 2.03
C ARG A 427 15.51 24.48 3.46
N PRO A 428 15.72 25.37 4.46
CA PRO A 428 15.83 24.94 5.86
C PRO A 428 14.62 24.16 6.35
N LEU A 429 13.42 24.64 6.05
CA LEU A 429 12.17 23.95 6.42
C LEU A 429 12.09 22.56 5.76
N LEU A 430 12.38 22.48 4.46
CA LEU A 430 12.34 21.20 3.74
C LEU A 430 13.38 20.22 4.28
N THR A 431 14.59 20.69 4.59
CA THR A 431 15.63 19.86 5.22
C THR A 431 15.18 19.35 6.58
N ALA A 432 14.60 20.22 7.43
CA ALA A 432 14.09 19.81 8.74
C ALA A 432 12.95 18.79 8.65
N LEU A 433 11.95 19.03 7.79
CA LEU A 433 10.84 18.09 7.56
C LEU A 433 11.35 16.73 7.05
N THR A 434 12.30 16.74 6.13
CA THR A 434 12.88 15.51 5.57
C THR A 434 13.70 14.75 6.63
N ALA A 435 14.45 15.45 7.48
CA ALA A 435 15.19 14.84 8.57
C ALA A 435 14.26 14.21 9.63
N ILE A 436 13.21 14.91 10.02
CA ILE A 436 12.20 14.38 10.95
C ILE A 436 11.53 13.14 10.36
N TYR A 437 11.14 13.19 9.09
CA TYR A 437 10.53 12.05 8.40
C TYR A 437 11.47 10.84 8.35
N LEU A 438 12.76 11.06 8.06
CA LEU A 438 13.77 10.00 8.09
C LEU A 438 13.85 9.34 9.46
N VAL A 439 13.87 10.13 10.54
CA VAL A 439 13.91 9.59 11.91
C VAL A 439 12.70 8.67 12.17
N PHE A 440 11.50 9.08 11.76
CA PHE A 440 10.32 8.24 11.93
C PHE A 440 10.38 6.95 11.12
N LEU A 441 10.83 7.01 9.87
CA LEU A 441 11.04 5.80 9.05
C LEU A 441 12.05 4.85 9.69
N LEU A 442 13.12 5.38 10.28
CA LEU A 442 14.13 4.57 10.99
C LEU A 442 13.57 3.93 12.27
N VAL A 443 12.71 4.63 13.01
CA VAL A 443 12.01 4.06 14.18
C VAL A 443 11.13 2.89 13.75
N PHE A 444 10.35 3.03 12.68
CA PHE A 444 9.51 1.95 12.17
C PHE A 444 10.33 0.78 11.63
N ALA A 445 11.39 1.05 10.88
CA ALA A 445 12.31 0.02 10.42
C ALA A 445 12.94 -0.75 11.59
N TYR A 446 13.29 -0.06 12.69
CA TYR A 446 13.79 -0.71 13.90
C TYR A 446 12.78 -1.72 14.45
N TYR A 447 11.49 -1.33 14.62
CA TYR A 447 10.48 -2.27 15.10
C TYR A 447 10.28 -3.45 14.14
N TRP A 448 10.17 -3.17 12.83
CA TRP A 448 10.02 -4.21 11.82
C TRP A 448 11.19 -5.20 11.80
N LEU A 449 12.40 -4.75 12.05
CA LEU A 449 13.62 -5.57 11.95
C LEU A 449 14.00 -6.26 13.26
N THR A 450 13.58 -5.72 14.41
CA THR A 450 14.02 -6.25 15.71
C THR A 450 12.94 -7.02 16.45
N GLN A 451 11.68 -6.90 16.03
CA GLN A 451 10.56 -7.55 16.70
C GLN A 451 10.06 -8.73 15.86
N PRO A 452 10.25 -9.98 16.33
CA PRO A 452 9.86 -11.19 15.57
C PRO A 452 8.41 -11.23 15.16
N GLN A 453 7.56 -10.54 15.89
CA GLN A 453 6.11 -10.53 15.69
C GLN A 453 5.68 -9.75 14.44
N TYR A 454 6.49 -8.81 13.97
CA TYR A 454 6.24 -8.09 12.72
C TYR A 454 6.58 -8.94 11.48
N TYR A 455 7.55 -9.83 11.62
CA TYR A 455 7.88 -10.80 10.60
C TYR A 455 7.51 -12.21 11.12
N LEU A 456 6.25 -12.46 11.28
CA LEU A 456 5.72 -13.83 11.38
C LEU A 456 6.02 -14.62 10.10
N SER A 457 7.09 -14.20 9.45
CA SER A 457 7.55 -14.77 8.22
C SER A 457 8.11 -16.15 8.50
N ILE A 458 8.08 -16.93 7.51
CA ILE A 458 8.61 -18.23 7.29
C ILE A 458 9.98 -18.43 7.86
N THR A 459 10.79 -17.44 7.87
CA THR A 459 12.20 -17.55 8.25
C THR A 459 12.45 -17.02 9.64
N GLY A 460 11.55 -16.22 10.20
CA GLY A 460 11.79 -15.54 11.48
C GLY A 460 13.09 -14.72 11.51
N ASN A 461 13.67 -14.43 10.33
CA ASN A 461 14.99 -13.86 10.19
C ASN A 461 14.96 -12.50 9.50
N PRO A 462 15.08 -11.38 10.24
CA PRO A 462 15.07 -10.03 9.67
C PRO A 462 16.24 -9.78 8.70
N ILE A 463 17.34 -10.49 8.84
CA ILE A 463 18.50 -10.37 7.96
C ILE A 463 18.14 -10.90 6.56
N GLN A 464 17.33 -11.93 6.48
CA GLN A 464 16.89 -12.45 5.20
C GLN A 464 16.01 -11.43 4.45
N LEU A 465 15.03 -10.82 5.14
CA LEU A 465 14.16 -9.79 4.54
C LEU A 465 14.94 -8.58 4.05
N LEU A 466 15.95 -8.14 4.84
CA LEU A 466 16.87 -7.09 4.42
C LEU A 466 17.72 -7.52 3.22
N ALA A 467 18.19 -8.76 3.20
CA ALA A 467 18.99 -9.28 2.10
C ALA A 467 18.17 -9.37 0.80
N GLU A 468 16.91 -9.80 0.86
CA GLU A 468 16.01 -9.84 -0.28
C GLU A 468 15.73 -8.43 -0.83
N SER A 469 15.38 -7.49 0.05
CA SER A 469 15.24 -6.08 -0.35
C SER A 469 16.51 -5.52 -0.96
N ALA A 470 17.67 -5.83 -0.38
CA ALA A 470 18.97 -5.40 -0.92
C ALA A 470 19.27 -6.05 -2.28
N VAL A 471 18.95 -7.32 -2.48
CA VAL A 471 19.11 -8.00 -3.79
C VAL A 471 18.30 -7.31 -4.87
N ILE A 472 17.03 -6.95 -4.61
CA ILE A 472 16.18 -6.26 -5.57
C ILE A 472 16.73 -4.86 -5.86
N PHE A 473 17.16 -4.14 -4.83
CA PHE A 473 17.77 -2.83 -4.99
C PHE A 473 19.06 -2.88 -5.81
N VAL A 474 19.94 -3.85 -5.53
CA VAL A 474 21.17 -4.09 -6.32
C VAL A 474 20.84 -4.49 -7.75
N ALA A 475 19.80 -5.30 -7.96
CA ALA A 475 19.33 -5.61 -9.31
C ALA A 475 18.92 -4.33 -10.06
N GLY A 476 18.25 -3.39 -9.41
CA GLY A 476 17.96 -2.07 -9.97
C GLY A 476 19.23 -1.30 -10.37
N LEU A 477 20.27 -1.29 -9.52
CA LEU A 477 21.56 -0.68 -9.86
C LEU A 477 22.20 -1.36 -11.08
N LEU A 478 22.16 -2.68 -11.17
CA LEU A 478 22.72 -3.44 -12.28
C LEU A 478 21.95 -3.17 -13.58
N VAL A 479 20.60 -3.09 -13.54
CA VAL A 479 19.78 -2.72 -14.68
C VAL A 479 20.15 -1.31 -15.17
N PHE A 480 20.29 -0.36 -14.24
CA PHE A 480 20.72 1.00 -14.60
C PHE A 480 22.11 1.03 -15.23
N ALA A 481 23.08 0.31 -14.64
CA ALA A 481 24.44 0.25 -15.15
C ALA A 481 24.50 -0.38 -16.56
N LEU A 482 23.75 -1.47 -16.76
CA LEU A 482 23.64 -2.13 -18.06
C LEU A 482 23.00 -1.21 -19.12
N ALA A 483 21.91 -0.53 -18.74
CA ALA A 483 21.27 0.44 -19.63
C ALA A 483 22.22 1.59 -19.97
N SER A 484 22.96 2.14 -18.99
CA SER A 484 23.96 3.18 -19.23
C SER A 484 25.06 2.73 -20.18
N TYR A 485 25.53 1.50 -20.05
CA TYR A 485 26.54 0.93 -20.95
C TYR A 485 25.99 0.78 -22.38
N ILE A 486 24.81 0.19 -22.53
CA ILE A 486 24.19 -0.04 -23.85
C ILE A 486 23.89 1.30 -24.55
N ARG A 487 23.27 2.25 -23.82
CA ARG A 487 22.92 3.55 -24.38
C ARG A 487 24.15 4.39 -24.70
N GLY A 488 25.18 4.32 -23.85
CA GLY A 488 26.48 4.94 -24.15
C GLY A 488 27.08 4.46 -25.46
N ARG A 489 27.02 3.16 -25.75
CA ARG A 489 27.43 2.58 -27.06
C ARG A 489 26.59 3.06 -28.24
N GLN A 490 25.34 3.41 -27.99
CA GLN A 490 24.43 3.98 -28.98
C GLN A 490 24.60 5.50 -29.17
N GLY A 491 25.57 6.11 -28.48
CA GLY A 491 25.80 7.57 -28.51
C GLY A 491 24.82 8.38 -27.67
N ILE A 492 24.10 7.75 -26.73
CA ILE A 492 23.10 8.37 -25.87
C ILE A 492 23.56 8.23 -24.41
N PRO A 493 24.38 9.15 -23.89
CA PRO A 493 24.77 9.10 -22.48
C PRO A 493 23.58 9.39 -21.57
N LEU A 494 23.23 8.46 -20.70
CA LEU A 494 22.09 8.62 -19.78
C LEU A 494 22.24 9.82 -18.85
N SER A 495 23.47 10.24 -18.52
CA SER A 495 23.69 11.46 -17.73
C SER A 495 22.98 12.69 -18.29
N LEU A 496 22.97 12.86 -19.62
CA LEU A 496 22.29 13.97 -20.28
C LEU A 496 20.76 13.84 -20.21
N VAL A 497 20.23 12.61 -20.24
CA VAL A 497 18.78 12.37 -20.10
C VAL A 497 18.29 12.85 -18.75
N TYR A 498 19.09 12.65 -17.70
CA TYR A 498 18.73 13.03 -16.33
C TYR A 498 18.95 14.51 -15.99
N GLU A 499 19.58 15.28 -16.87
CA GLU A 499 19.65 16.74 -16.77
C GLU A 499 18.32 17.41 -17.17
N GLU A 500 17.50 16.70 -17.94
CA GLU A 500 16.20 17.18 -18.39
C GLU A 500 15.04 16.55 -17.62
N ILE A 501 13.92 17.30 -17.53
CA ILE A 501 12.65 16.76 -17.00
C ILE A 501 11.87 16.20 -18.20
N PRO A 502 11.36 14.94 -18.13
CA PRO A 502 10.60 14.36 -19.22
C PRO A 502 9.42 15.24 -19.67
N PRO A 503 9.10 15.28 -20.96
CA PRO A 503 7.91 16.00 -21.44
C PRO A 503 6.61 15.33 -20.96
N GLU A 504 5.52 16.11 -20.90
CA GLU A 504 4.15 15.68 -20.55
C GLU A 504 3.19 16.02 -21.69
#